data_3538556a5cabc1c2db0bdfbfb0c511e0
#
_entry.id   3538556a5cabc1c2db0bdfbfb0c511e0
#
_cell.length_a   1.000
_cell.length_b   1.000
_cell.length_c   1.000
_cell.angle_alpha   90.00
_cell.angle_beta   90.00
_cell.angle_gamma   90.00
#
_symmetry.space_group_name_H-M   'P 1'
#
loop_
_entity.id
_entity.type
_entity.pdbx_description
1 polymer ?
#
loop_
_entity_poly.entity_id
_entity_poly.type
_entity_poly.pdbx_seq_one_letter_code
_entity_poly.pdbx_strand_id
1 'polypeptide(L)' 'MQKQIVKNLISIYTAEITKAKTNIDVLMINPTSIPEHSDFTKELDKHITEIATAKEKIAVLEIDLAYLGKDH' A
#
# COMPACT_ATOMS: atom_id res chain seq x y z
N MET A 1 9.53 -4.06 18.53
CA MET A 1 8.05 -3.97 18.64
C MET A 1 7.48 -5.34 19.00
N GLN A 2 6.34 -5.36 19.66
CA GLN A 2 5.67 -6.62 19.97
C GLN A 2 5.16 -7.29 18.68
N LYS A 3 5.29 -8.60 18.64
CA LYS A 3 4.97 -9.41 17.45
C LYS A 3 3.53 -9.21 16.95
N GLN A 4 2.55 -9.18 17.86
CA GLN A 4 1.15 -9.03 17.46
C GLN A 4 0.88 -7.65 16.87
N ILE A 5 1.50 -6.60 17.41
CA ILE A 5 1.35 -5.24 16.87
C ILE A 5 1.92 -5.17 15.47
N VAL A 6 3.09 -5.79 15.25
CA VAL A 6 3.72 -5.83 13.92
C VAL A 6 2.80 -6.52 12.91
N LYS A 7 2.23 -7.67 13.27
CA LYS A 7 1.31 -8.38 12.40
C LYS A 7 0.06 -7.57 12.08
N ASN A 8 -0.47 -6.85 13.08
CA ASN A 8 -1.64 -5.99 12.87
C ASN A 8 -1.33 -4.86 11.88
N LEU A 9 -0.17 -4.22 12.01
CA LEU A 9 0.24 -3.16 11.10
C LEU A 9 0.42 -3.69 9.68
N ILE A 10 1.04 -4.86 9.52
CA ILE A 10 1.20 -5.49 8.19
C ILE A 10 -0.18 -5.72 7.56
N SER A 11 -1.15 -6.20 8.32
CA SER A 11 -2.52 -6.40 7.82
C SER A 11 -3.14 -5.08 7.35
N ILE A 12 -2.95 -4.00 8.11
CA ILE A 12 -3.47 -2.68 7.76
C ILE A 12 -2.84 -2.21 6.45
N TYR A 13 -1.52 -2.29 6.31
CA TYR A 13 -0.83 -1.84 5.11
C TYR A 13 -1.15 -2.71 3.90
N THR A 14 -1.33 -4.01 4.11
CA THR A 14 -1.78 -4.91 3.04
C THR A 14 -3.16 -4.50 2.52
N ALA A 15 -4.07 -4.13 3.42
CA ALA A 15 -5.39 -3.64 3.04
C ALA A 15 -5.30 -2.31 2.28
N GLU A 16 -4.38 -1.43 2.66
CA GLU A 16 -4.14 -0.17 1.94
C GLU A 16 -3.68 -0.42 0.51
N ILE A 17 -2.80 -1.40 0.31
CA ILE A 17 -2.35 -1.79 -1.04
C ILE A 17 -3.54 -2.28 -1.87
N THR A 18 -4.37 -3.15 -1.32
CA THR A 18 -5.54 -3.67 -2.02
C THR A 18 -6.50 -2.54 -2.40
N LYS A 19 -6.74 -1.62 -1.49
CA LYS A 19 -7.60 -0.46 -1.76
C LYS A 19 -7.04 0.40 -2.89
N ALA A 20 -5.74 0.68 -2.86
CA ALA A 20 -5.11 1.49 -3.90
C ALA A 20 -5.18 0.80 -5.27
N LYS A 21 -4.96 -0.51 -5.32
CA LYS A 21 -5.08 -1.29 -6.56
C LYS A 21 -6.49 -1.23 -7.11
N THR A 22 -7.50 -1.34 -6.24
CA THR A 22 -8.91 -1.22 -6.64
C THR A 22 -9.18 0.16 -7.23
N ASN A 23 -8.66 1.21 -6.60
CA ASN A 23 -8.83 2.57 -7.10
C ASN A 23 -8.18 2.76 -8.48
N ILE A 24 -7.01 2.15 -8.70
CA ILE A 24 -6.35 2.17 -10.00
C ILE A 24 -7.22 1.46 -11.05
N ASP A 25 -7.78 0.31 -10.70
CA ASP A 25 -8.65 -0.43 -11.61
C ASP A 25 -9.88 0.38 -12.00
N VAL A 26 -10.47 1.08 -11.05
CA VAL A 26 -11.62 1.96 -11.31
C VAL A 26 -11.23 3.10 -12.26
N LEU A 27 -10.06 3.71 -12.06
CA LEU A 27 -9.55 4.76 -12.95
C LEU A 27 -9.34 4.24 -14.37
N MET A 28 -8.82 3.03 -14.51
CA MET A 28 -8.55 2.42 -15.83
C MET A 28 -9.85 2.08 -16.57
N ILE A 29 -10.90 1.70 -15.85
CA ILE A 29 -12.20 1.40 -16.44
C ILE A 29 -12.93 2.67 -16.84
N ASN A 30 -12.83 3.74 -16.04
CA ASN A 30 -13.55 4.99 -16.25
C ASN A 30 -12.62 6.20 -16.33
N PRO A 31 -11.71 6.25 -17.32
CA PRO A 31 -10.78 7.37 -17.44
C PRO A 31 -11.49 8.69 -17.74
N THR A 32 -12.72 8.65 -18.27
CA THR A 32 -13.51 9.84 -18.59
C THR A 32 -14.07 10.54 -17.34
N SER A 33 -14.00 9.91 -16.18
CA SER A 33 -14.40 10.55 -14.92
C SER A 33 -13.45 11.68 -14.53
N ILE A 34 -12.26 11.71 -15.14
CA ILE A 34 -11.26 12.77 -14.96
C ILE A 34 -11.07 13.44 -16.31
N PRO A 35 -11.56 14.69 -16.49
CA PRO A 35 -11.61 15.32 -17.81
C PRO A 35 -10.26 15.71 -18.38
N GLU A 36 -9.23 15.87 -17.56
CA GLU A 36 -7.92 16.28 -18.02
C GLU A 36 -6.89 15.17 -17.89
N HIS A 37 -6.11 14.97 -18.93
CA HIS A 37 -5.07 13.95 -18.97
C HIS A 37 -4.05 14.08 -17.83
N SER A 38 -3.65 15.32 -17.51
CA SER A 38 -2.71 15.57 -16.41
C SER A 38 -3.29 15.18 -15.06
N ASP A 39 -4.58 15.38 -14.87
CA ASP A 39 -5.26 15.01 -13.63
C ASP A 39 -5.37 13.49 -13.48
N PHE A 40 -5.59 12.79 -14.58
CA PHE A 40 -5.58 11.33 -14.60
C PHE A 40 -4.23 10.80 -14.15
N THR A 41 -3.14 11.35 -14.70
CA THR A 41 -1.79 10.93 -14.37
C THR A 41 -1.46 11.19 -12.89
N LYS A 42 -1.86 12.34 -12.37
CA LYS A 42 -1.65 12.68 -10.97
C LYS A 42 -2.41 11.73 -10.04
N GLU A 43 -3.65 11.41 -10.39
CA GLU A 43 -4.47 10.51 -9.58
C GLU A 43 -3.89 9.10 -9.58
N LEU A 44 -3.43 8.64 -10.73
CA LEU A 44 -2.76 7.34 -10.86
C LEU A 44 -1.48 7.31 -10.01
N ASP A 45 -0.65 8.35 -10.12
CA ASP A 45 0.59 8.46 -9.35
C ASP A 45 0.33 8.44 -7.84
N LYS A 46 -0.73 9.10 -7.39
CA LYS A 46 -1.13 9.10 -5.99
C LYS A 46 -1.34 7.69 -5.47
N HIS A 47 -2.07 6.87 -6.21
CA HIS A 47 -2.34 5.50 -5.78
C HIS A 47 -1.11 4.61 -5.86
N ILE A 48 -0.26 4.82 -6.86
CA ILE A 48 1.02 4.10 -6.96
C ILE A 48 1.92 4.45 -5.78
N THR A 49 1.95 5.72 -5.37
CA THR A 49 2.71 6.17 -4.21
C THR A 49 2.19 5.51 -2.93
N GLU A 50 0.87 5.40 -2.79
CA GLU A 50 0.27 4.70 -1.66
C GLU A 50 0.73 3.25 -1.58
N ILE A 51 0.77 2.55 -2.70
CA ILE A 51 1.24 1.16 -2.78
C ILE A 51 2.73 1.08 -2.40
N ALA A 52 3.55 1.93 -2.99
CA ALA A 52 4.99 1.93 -2.74
C ALA A 52 5.31 2.19 -1.27
N THR A 53 4.64 3.18 -0.67
CA THR A 53 4.82 3.52 0.74
C THR A 53 4.42 2.36 1.65
N ALA A 54 3.27 1.75 1.37
CA ALA A 54 2.79 0.61 2.16
C ALA A 54 3.74 -0.59 2.05
N LYS A 55 4.23 -0.88 0.85
CA LYS A 55 5.21 -1.97 0.64
C LYS A 55 6.51 -1.72 1.40
N GLU A 56 7.01 -0.50 1.42
CA GLU A 56 8.20 -0.15 2.19
C GLU A 56 7.99 -0.37 3.68
N LYS A 57 6.84 0.06 4.19
CA LYS A 57 6.50 -0.12 5.60
C LYS A 57 6.42 -1.61 5.96
N ILE A 58 5.79 -2.40 5.11
CA ILE A 58 5.70 -3.86 5.30
C ILE A 58 7.10 -4.47 5.33
N ALA A 59 7.98 -4.08 4.41
CA ALA A 59 9.34 -4.60 4.35
C ALA A 59 10.10 -4.34 5.65
N VAL A 60 9.98 -3.13 6.20
CA VAL A 60 10.60 -2.79 7.48
C VAL A 60 10.06 -3.66 8.60
N LEU A 61 8.74 -3.85 8.64
CA LEU A 61 8.10 -4.64 9.68
C LEU A 61 8.41 -6.12 9.57
N GLU A 62 8.57 -6.64 8.35
CA GLU A 62 8.94 -8.04 8.14
C GLU A 62 10.35 -8.33 8.63
N ILE A 63 11.28 -7.40 8.48
CA ILE A 63 12.62 -7.51 9.03
C ILE A 63 12.54 -7.56 10.56
N ASP A 64 11.77 -6.66 11.15
CA ASP A 64 11.57 -6.60 12.59
C ASP A 64 10.94 -7.90 13.12
N LEU A 65 9.95 -8.42 12.40
CA LEU A 65 9.27 -9.65 12.77
C LEU A 65 10.21 -10.86 12.70
N ALA A 66 11.07 -10.91 11.68
CA ALA A 66 12.08 -11.96 11.55
C ALA A 66 13.06 -11.92 12.71
N TYR A 67 13.48 -10.71 13.12
CA TYR A 67 14.36 -10.52 14.27
C TYR A 67 13.69 -11.03 15.56
N LEU A 68 12.43 -10.67 15.77
CA LEU A 68 11.68 -11.12 16.93
C LEU A 68 11.57 -12.66 16.97
N GLY A 69 11.43 -13.28 15.81
CA GLY A 69 11.37 -14.74 15.70
C GLY A 69 12.67 -15.45 16.03
N LYS A 70 13.80 -14.76 15.88
CA LYS A 70 15.12 -15.32 16.18
C LYS A 70 15.54 -15.19 17.65
N ASP A 71 14.82 -14.40 18.39
CA ASP A 71 15.19 -14.02 19.74
C ASP A 71 14.71 -14.98 20.81
N HIS A 72 14.45 -16.21 20.43
CA HIS A 72 13.94 -17.24 21.33
C HIS A 72 14.80 -18.45 21.41
#